data_6b5470e269d59f0f4e1665f11754ebef
#
_entry.id   6b5470e269d59f0f4e1665f11754ebef
#
_cell.length_a   1.000
_cell.length_b   1.000
_cell.length_c   1.000
_cell.angle_alpha   90.00
_cell.angle_beta   90.00
_cell.angle_gamma   90.00
#
_symmetry.space_group_name_H-M   'P 1'
#
loop_
_entity.id
_entity.type
_entity.pdbx_description
1 polymer ?
#
loop_
_entity_poly.entity_id
_entity_poly.type
_entity_poly.pdbx_seq_one_letter_code
_entity_poly.pdbx_strand_id
1 'polypeptide(L)'
;ELPLLDRVYKAKEKKFDALALTVDTITGGNRERDLKTGFTSPPKFTLKSILSYATSPSWTLNYLVRKKFDLPFLSDYVGEGTKFAVSVSDYFSTMLDQSMSWKNAEEIRKYWNGPFCLKGIMSVEDAKKAVKIGASAIMISNHGGRQLDGSRSPFDLSLIHISEPTRPAL
;
A
#
# COMPACT_ATOMS: atom_id res chain seq x y z
N GLU A 1 -10.03 11.57 14.81
CA GLU A 1 -8.84 10.72 15.14
C GLU A 1 -8.57 9.80 13.97
N LEU A 2 -7.33 9.81 13.49
CA LEU A 2 -6.94 9.12 12.25
C LEU A 2 -7.07 7.59 12.45
N PRO A 3 -7.76 6.87 11.55
CA PRO A 3 -7.84 5.40 11.57
C PRO A 3 -6.46 4.73 11.62
N LEU A 4 -5.44 5.47 11.21
CA LEU A 4 -4.04 5.04 11.21
C LEU A 4 -3.48 4.93 12.63
N LEU A 5 -3.80 5.84 13.56
CA LEU A 5 -3.34 5.78 14.94
C LEU A 5 -3.94 4.59 15.69
N ASP A 6 -5.20 4.23 15.42
CA ASP A 6 -5.81 3.02 15.98
C ASP A 6 -5.05 1.75 15.59
N ARG A 7 -4.61 1.66 14.33
CA ARG A 7 -3.78 0.54 13.85
C ARG A 7 -2.42 0.50 14.54
N VAL A 8 -1.80 1.65 14.76
CA VAL A 8 -0.53 1.73 15.48
C VAL A 8 -0.72 1.31 16.94
N TYR A 9 -1.84 1.70 17.56
CA TYR A 9 -2.20 1.26 18.90
C TYR A 9 -2.36 -0.27 18.98
N LYS A 10 -3.14 -0.86 18.08
CA LYS A 10 -3.33 -2.31 17.98
C LYS A 10 -2.00 -3.06 17.77
N ALA A 11 -1.10 -2.49 16.94
CA ALA A 11 0.22 -3.05 16.72
C ALA A 11 1.08 -3.04 18.00
N LYS A 12 1.03 -1.96 18.79
CA LYS A 12 1.71 -1.90 20.11
C LYS A 12 1.14 -2.90 21.09
N GLU A 13 -0.17 -3.00 21.19
CA GLU A 13 -0.86 -3.94 22.04
C GLU A 13 -0.47 -5.39 21.73
N LYS A 14 -0.35 -5.72 20.44
CA LYS A 14 0.07 -7.04 19.96
C LYS A 14 1.59 -7.26 20.00
N LYS A 15 2.36 -6.29 20.51
CA LYS A 15 3.82 -6.35 20.71
C LYS A 15 4.60 -6.66 19.44
N PHE A 16 4.23 -6.01 18.31
CA PHE A 16 5.04 -6.08 17.11
C PHE A 16 6.41 -5.42 17.34
N ASP A 17 7.47 -5.99 16.74
CA ASP A 17 8.84 -5.53 16.93
C ASP A 17 9.14 -4.23 16.16
N ALA A 18 8.49 -4.00 15.02
CA ALA A 18 8.70 -2.85 14.17
C ALA A 18 7.43 -2.40 13.47
N LEU A 19 7.37 -1.12 13.10
CA LEU A 19 6.30 -0.53 12.32
C LEU A 19 6.84 -0.05 10.97
N ALA A 20 6.20 -0.47 9.87
CA ALA A 20 6.46 0.05 8.54
C ALA A 20 5.30 0.93 8.07
N LEU A 21 5.55 2.21 7.83
CA LEU A 21 4.60 3.16 7.28
C LEU A 21 4.81 3.28 5.77
N THR A 22 3.79 2.92 4.99
CA THR A 22 3.80 3.08 3.53
C THR A 22 3.39 4.50 3.16
N VAL A 23 4.23 5.23 2.43
CA VAL A 23 4.05 6.66 2.13
C VAL A 23 3.84 6.98 0.65
N ASP A 24 3.92 5.99 -0.23
CA ASP A 24 3.76 6.13 -1.68
C ASP A 24 2.37 5.72 -2.20
N THR A 25 1.42 5.46 -1.32
CA THR A 25 0.04 5.05 -1.65
C THR A 25 -1.00 6.07 -1.22
N ILE A 26 -0.72 7.35 -1.41
CA ILE A 26 -1.65 8.44 -1.06
C ILE A 26 -2.85 8.51 -2.01
N THR A 27 -2.74 7.94 -3.21
CA THR A 27 -3.81 7.82 -4.20
C THR A 27 -3.87 6.42 -4.78
N GLY A 28 -5.00 6.03 -5.34
CA GLY A 28 -5.12 4.79 -6.11
C GLY A 28 -4.29 4.86 -7.39
N GLY A 29 -3.42 3.88 -7.61
CA GLY A 29 -2.60 3.80 -8.81
C GLY A 29 -3.43 3.60 -10.09
N ASN A 30 -3.06 4.26 -11.17
CA ASN A 30 -3.69 4.11 -12.47
C ASN A 30 -3.26 2.79 -13.13
N ARG A 31 -4.08 1.76 -13.01
CA ARG A 31 -3.82 0.43 -13.56
C ARG A 31 -4.39 0.32 -14.97
N GLU A 32 -3.68 0.84 -15.96
CA GLU A 32 -4.15 0.86 -17.35
C GLU A 32 -4.62 -0.50 -17.88
N ARG A 33 -3.96 -1.59 -17.50
CA ARG A 33 -4.37 -2.93 -17.92
C ARG A 33 -5.75 -3.27 -17.40
N ASP A 34 -6.05 -2.93 -16.15
CA ASP A 34 -7.35 -3.20 -15.54
C ASP A 34 -8.43 -2.37 -16.25
N LEU A 35 -8.14 -1.12 -16.59
CA LEU A 35 -9.02 -0.26 -17.38
C LEU A 35 -9.24 -0.81 -18.79
N LYS A 36 -8.17 -1.19 -19.51
CA LYS A 36 -8.26 -1.75 -20.88
C LYS A 36 -8.98 -3.09 -20.93
N THR A 37 -8.83 -3.93 -19.93
CA THR A 37 -9.50 -5.24 -19.86
C THR A 37 -10.89 -5.18 -19.28
N GLY A 38 -11.28 -4.04 -18.66
CA GLY A 38 -12.54 -3.89 -17.95
C GLY A 38 -12.57 -4.68 -16.63
N PHE A 39 -11.39 -4.99 -16.08
CA PHE A 39 -11.31 -5.64 -14.77
C PHE A 39 -11.77 -4.68 -13.68
N THR A 40 -12.70 -5.15 -12.85
CA THR A 40 -13.23 -4.40 -11.70
C THR A 40 -13.27 -5.29 -10.47
N SER A 41 -13.18 -4.69 -9.29
CA SER A 41 -13.45 -5.37 -8.03
C SER A 41 -14.63 -4.64 -7.33
N PRO A 42 -15.82 -5.26 -7.20
CA PRO A 42 -16.18 -6.62 -7.62
C PRO A 42 -16.22 -6.80 -9.14
N PRO A 43 -16.09 -8.05 -9.64
CA PRO A 43 -16.14 -8.33 -11.08
C PRO A 43 -17.48 -7.92 -11.68
N LYS A 44 -17.47 -7.18 -12.78
CA LYS A 44 -18.67 -6.89 -13.58
C LYS A 44 -18.88 -8.00 -14.61
N PHE A 45 -20.09 -8.54 -14.65
CA PHE A 45 -20.46 -9.56 -15.63
C PHE A 45 -20.82 -8.91 -16.96
N THR A 46 -19.85 -8.75 -17.84
CA THR A 46 -20.04 -8.36 -19.24
C THR A 46 -19.93 -9.59 -20.12
N LEU A 47 -20.45 -9.56 -21.35
CA LEU A 47 -20.28 -10.67 -22.31
C LEU A 47 -18.81 -11.06 -22.48
N LYS A 48 -17.90 -10.06 -22.52
CA LYS A 48 -16.47 -10.28 -22.62
C LYS A 48 -15.90 -10.98 -21.40
N SER A 49 -16.31 -10.59 -20.18
CA SER A 49 -15.84 -11.24 -18.96
C SER A 49 -16.39 -12.66 -18.81
N ILE A 50 -17.65 -12.90 -19.20
CA ILE A 50 -18.26 -14.24 -19.18
C ILE A 50 -17.50 -15.16 -20.15
N LEU A 51 -17.21 -14.70 -21.35
CA LEU A 51 -16.41 -15.48 -22.33
C LEU A 51 -15.00 -15.78 -21.80
N SER A 52 -14.35 -14.81 -21.15
CA SER A 52 -13.05 -14.99 -20.52
C SER A 52 -13.10 -16.03 -19.39
N TYR A 53 -14.14 -16.04 -18.57
CA TYR A 53 -14.34 -17.05 -17.54
C TYR A 53 -14.61 -18.44 -18.14
N ALA A 54 -15.40 -18.54 -19.20
CA ALA A 54 -15.66 -19.79 -19.91
C ALA A 54 -14.38 -20.41 -20.53
N THR A 55 -13.47 -19.58 -21.02
CA THR A 55 -12.18 -20.02 -21.56
C THR A 55 -11.12 -20.31 -20.50
N SER A 56 -11.40 -20.06 -19.23
CA SER A 56 -10.50 -20.32 -18.10
C SER A 56 -11.15 -21.20 -17.02
N PRO A 57 -11.54 -22.46 -17.36
CA PRO A 57 -12.38 -23.28 -16.49
C PRO A 57 -11.73 -23.60 -15.14
N SER A 58 -10.41 -23.84 -15.11
CA SER A 58 -9.69 -24.10 -13.87
C SER A 58 -9.76 -22.93 -12.89
N TRP A 59 -9.58 -21.69 -13.38
CA TRP A 59 -9.71 -20.50 -12.56
C TRP A 59 -11.15 -20.29 -12.09
N THR A 60 -12.10 -20.44 -12.99
CA THR A 60 -13.53 -20.24 -12.70
C THR A 60 -14.02 -21.23 -11.65
N LEU A 61 -13.67 -22.51 -11.79
CA LEU A 61 -14.04 -23.54 -10.82
C LEU A 61 -13.43 -23.24 -9.43
N ASN A 62 -12.14 -22.89 -9.38
CA ASN A 62 -11.49 -22.51 -8.14
C ASN A 62 -12.16 -21.29 -7.48
N TYR A 63 -12.55 -20.30 -8.27
CA TYR A 63 -13.24 -19.10 -7.76
C TYR A 63 -14.63 -19.43 -7.19
N LEU A 64 -15.36 -20.35 -7.79
CA LEU A 64 -16.69 -20.75 -7.35
C LEU A 64 -16.67 -21.64 -6.10
N VAL A 65 -15.69 -22.54 -6.00
CA VAL A 65 -15.61 -23.55 -4.94
C VAL A 65 -14.89 -23.04 -3.69
N ARG A 66 -13.93 -22.12 -3.85
CA ARG A 66 -13.19 -21.58 -2.69
C ARG A 66 -14.06 -20.64 -1.86
N LYS A 67 -13.81 -20.64 -0.56
CA LYS A 67 -14.35 -19.60 0.34
C LYS A 67 -14.03 -18.23 -0.23
N LYS A 68 -15.02 -17.35 -0.20
CA LYS A 68 -14.83 -15.95 -0.62
C LYS A 68 -13.67 -15.36 0.15
N PHE A 69 -12.80 -14.66 -0.56
CA PHE A 69 -11.70 -13.92 0.05
C PHE A 69 -12.28 -12.88 1.00
N ASP A 70 -11.83 -12.91 2.23
CA ASP A 70 -12.20 -11.98 3.27
C ASP A 70 -10.96 -11.27 3.79
N LEU A 71 -11.13 -10.03 4.23
CA LEU A 71 -10.10 -9.23 4.87
C LEU A 71 -10.55 -8.92 6.31
N PRO A 72 -10.34 -9.85 7.26
CA PRO A 72 -10.85 -9.71 8.63
C PRO A 72 -10.42 -8.40 9.30
N PHE A 73 -9.25 -7.89 8.92
CA PHE A 73 -8.73 -6.62 9.42
C PHE A 73 -9.53 -5.38 8.98
N LEU A 74 -10.31 -5.51 7.91
CA LEU A 74 -11.14 -4.42 7.39
C LEU A 74 -12.60 -4.55 7.82
N SER A 75 -13.02 -5.69 8.35
CA SER A 75 -14.40 -5.92 8.78
C SER A 75 -14.87 -4.89 9.82
N ASP A 76 -13.99 -4.48 10.72
CA ASP A 76 -14.29 -3.49 11.76
C ASP A 76 -14.56 -2.07 11.21
N TYR A 77 -14.10 -1.79 9.98
CA TYR A 77 -14.21 -0.47 9.34
C TYR A 77 -15.25 -0.42 8.23
N VAL A 78 -15.82 -1.57 7.90
CA VAL A 78 -16.82 -1.74 6.84
C VAL A 78 -18.17 -1.99 7.48
N GLY A 79 -19.16 -1.12 7.22
CA GLY A 79 -20.48 -1.23 7.82
C GLY A 79 -21.15 -2.57 7.55
N GLU A 80 -21.86 -3.10 8.56
CA GLU A 80 -22.65 -4.33 8.46
C GLU A 80 -23.66 -4.24 7.30
N GLY A 81 -23.71 -5.27 6.47
CA GLY A 81 -24.68 -5.39 5.36
C GLY A 81 -24.19 -4.91 4.00
N THR A 82 -23.01 -4.30 3.90
CA THR A 82 -22.43 -3.93 2.60
C THR A 82 -21.78 -5.16 1.97
N LYS A 83 -22.03 -5.42 0.69
CA LYS A 83 -21.34 -6.52 -0.01
C LYS A 83 -19.83 -6.25 0.04
N PHE A 84 -19.10 -7.06 0.79
CA PHE A 84 -17.69 -6.90 1.14
C PHE A 84 -16.80 -6.39 -0.02
N ALA A 85 -16.99 -6.88 -1.24
CA ALA A 85 -16.18 -6.50 -2.39
C ALA A 85 -16.41 -5.04 -2.86
N VAL A 86 -17.61 -4.50 -2.74
CA VAL A 86 -17.91 -3.08 -3.05
C VAL A 86 -17.29 -2.20 -1.99
N SER A 87 -17.44 -2.61 -0.75
CA SER A 87 -16.95 -1.92 0.42
C SER A 87 -15.42 -1.82 0.50
N VAL A 88 -14.68 -2.86 0.08
CA VAL A 88 -13.21 -2.83 0.04
C VAL A 88 -12.69 -1.81 -0.97
N SER A 89 -13.27 -1.73 -2.16
CA SER A 89 -12.88 -0.74 -3.17
C SER A 89 -13.14 0.68 -2.69
N ASP A 90 -14.33 0.91 -2.13
CA ASP A 90 -14.72 2.21 -1.58
C ASP A 90 -13.89 2.57 -0.34
N TYR A 91 -13.60 1.59 0.51
CA TYR A 91 -12.69 1.75 1.63
C TYR A 91 -11.31 2.23 1.18
N PHE A 92 -10.69 1.56 0.18
CA PHE A 92 -9.39 1.98 -0.32
C PHE A 92 -9.42 3.36 -0.98
N SER A 93 -10.50 3.74 -1.63
CA SER A 93 -10.62 5.06 -2.25
C SER A 93 -10.86 6.19 -1.23
N THR A 94 -11.57 5.90 -0.14
CA THR A 94 -11.92 6.89 0.89
C THR A 94 -10.93 6.96 2.05
N MET A 95 -10.21 5.86 2.32
CA MET A 95 -9.29 5.76 3.47
C MET A 95 -7.83 6.09 3.13
N LEU A 96 -7.51 6.31 1.86
CA LEU A 96 -6.20 6.83 1.49
C LEU A 96 -6.16 8.32 1.85
N ASP A 97 -5.33 8.67 2.82
CA ASP A 97 -5.16 10.05 3.25
C ASP A 97 -4.21 10.79 2.28
N GLN A 98 -4.82 11.56 1.38
CA GLN A 98 -4.08 12.39 0.42
C GLN A 98 -3.39 13.59 1.08
N SER A 99 -3.74 13.93 2.31
CA SER A 99 -3.15 15.03 3.08
C SER A 99 -1.93 14.60 3.90
N MET A 100 -1.58 13.30 3.87
CA MET A 100 -0.47 12.76 4.64
C MET A 100 0.84 13.50 4.34
N SER A 101 1.47 13.98 5.38
CA SER A 101 2.67 14.82 5.35
C SER A 101 3.79 14.26 6.22
N TRP A 102 4.98 14.87 6.12
CA TRP A 102 6.11 14.54 6.99
C TRP A 102 5.80 14.75 8.48
N LYS A 103 4.94 15.72 8.80
CA LYS A 103 4.49 15.96 10.18
C LYS A 103 3.72 14.77 10.73
N ASN A 104 2.81 14.19 9.93
CA ASN A 104 2.06 12.99 10.33
C ASN A 104 2.99 11.78 10.52
N ALA A 105 3.97 11.60 9.63
CA ALA A 105 4.95 10.53 9.77
C ALA A 105 5.78 10.67 11.06
N GLU A 106 6.16 11.89 11.42
CA GLU A 106 6.88 12.19 12.67
C GLU A 106 6.01 11.92 13.90
N GLU A 107 4.73 12.31 13.88
CA GLU A 107 3.77 12.05 14.95
C GLU A 107 3.58 10.54 15.16
N ILE A 108 3.40 9.77 14.09
CA ILE A 108 3.28 8.32 14.13
C ILE A 108 4.56 7.70 14.72
N ARG A 109 5.73 8.15 14.27
CA ARG A 109 7.01 7.67 14.78
C ARG A 109 7.15 7.94 16.28
N LYS A 110 6.80 9.12 16.76
CA LYS A 110 6.83 9.48 18.19
C LYS A 110 5.87 8.59 19.00
N TYR A 111 4.68 8.36 18.45
CA TYR A 111 3.69 7.52 19.11
C TYR A 111 4.12 6.04 19.17
N TRP A 112 4.68 5.51 18.07
CA TRP A 112 5.19 4.14 18.01
C TRP A 112 6.33 3.91 18.99
N ASN A 113 7.29 4.82 19.03
CA ASN A 113 8.46 4.80 19.92
C ASN A 113 9.28 3.50 19.90
N GLY A 114 9.39 2.87 18.74
CA GLY A 114 10.17 1.65 18.48
C GLY A 114 10.83 1.71 17.10
N PRO A 115 11.37 0.60 16.60
CA PRO A 115 11.90 0.53 15.25
C PRO A 115 10.85 0.93 14.21
N PHE A 116 11.16 1.93 13.37
CA PHE A 116 10.23 2.57 12.45
C PHE A 116 10.82 2.65 11.05
N CYS A 117 10.13 2.08 10.07
CA CYS A 117 10.54 2.07 8.68
C CYS A 117 9.56 2.91 7.83
N LEU A 118 10.10 3.74 6.95
CA LEU A 118 9.32 4.39 5.90
C LEU A 118 9.46 3.62 4.59
N LYS A 119 8.34 3.12 4.05
CA LYS A 119 8.29 2.38 2.78
C LYS A 119 7.74 3.27 1.67
N GLY A 120 8.45 3.31 0.54
CA GLY A 120 8.06 4.12 -0.61
C GLY A 120 8.93 5.37 -0.78
N ILE A 121 10.11 5.38 -0.18
CA ILE A 121 11.09 6.47 -0.34
C ILE A 121 11.80 6.30 -1.69
N MET A 122 11.71 7.34 -2.53
CA MET A 122 12.20 7.33 -3.90
C MET A 122 13.10 8.53 -4.23
N SER A 123 13.58 9.27 -3.22
CA SER A 123 14.54 10.35 -3.39
C SER A 123 15.53 10.44 -2.25
N VAL A 124 16.72 11.01 -2.54
CA VAL A 124 17.75 11.27 -1.52
C VAL A 124 17.26 12.29 -0.48
N GLU A 125 16.53 13.30 -0.94
CA GLU A 125 15.97 14.34 -0.08
C GLU A 125 14.98 13.75 0.93
N ASP A 126 14.13 12.83 0.49
CA ASP A 126 13.18 12.17 1.38
C ASP A 126 13.87 11.16 2.30
N ALA A 127 14.94 10.49 1.84
CA ALA A 127 15.77 9.68 2.72
C ALA A 127 16.40 10.50 3.85
N LYS A 128 16.93 11.70 3.55
CA LYS A 128 17.46 12.63 4.56
C LYS A 128 16.37 13.10 5.55
N LYS A 129 15.17 13.39 5.06
CA LYS A 129 14.03 13.74 5.92
C LYS A 129 13.62 12.56 6.81
N ALA A 130 13.62 11.34 6.28
CA ALA A 130 13.35 10.12 7.05
C ALA A 130 14.32 9.97 8.23
N VAL A 131 15.61 10.17 7.98
CA VAL A 131 16.62 10.18 9.05
C VAL A 131 16.34 11.29 10.07
N LYS A 132 16.01 12.49 9.60
CA LYS A 132 15.73 13.65 10.47
C LYS A 132 14.56 13.43 11.43
N ILE A 133 13.51 12.74 11.01
CA ILE A 133 12.37 12.39 11.88
C ILE A 133 12.64 11.17 12.76
N GLY A 134 13.82 10.57 12.65
CA GLY A 134 14.25 9.41 13.45
C GLY A 134 13.72 8.08 12.96
N ALA A 135 13.51 7.91 11.66
CA ALA A 135 13.26 6.59 11.08
C ALA A 135 14.49 5.68 11.25
N SER A 136 14.26 4.44 11.67
CA SER A 136 15.32 3.43 11.85
C SER A 136 15.74 2.78 10.53
N ALA A 137 14.85 2.81 9.54
CA ALA A 137 15.08 2.24 8.22
C ALA A 137 14.23 2.94 7.16
N ILE A 138 14.65 2.83 5.90
CA ILE A 138 13.86 3.17 4.73
C ILE A 138 13.75 1.95 3.81
N MET A 139 12.63 1.80 3.14
CA MET A 139 12.42 0.82 2.10
C MET A 139 12.18 1.55 0.79
N ILE A 140 13.12 1.41 -0.13
CA ILE A 140 13.05 2.00 -1.46
C ILE A 140 12.05 1.17 -2.28
N SER A 141 10.96 1.78 -2.68
CA SER A 141 9.88 1.09 -3.37
C SER A 141 9.04 2.08 -4.17
N ASN A 142 8.66 1.69 -5.38
CA ASN A 142 7.66 2.35 -6.22
C ASN A 142 6.43 1.46 -6.46
N HIS A 143 6.19 0.48 -5.58
CA HIS A 143 5.13 -0.52 -5.74
C HIS A 143 5.18 -1.30 -7.07
N GLY A 144 6.37 -1.53 -7.63
CA GLY A 144 6.50 -2.16 -8.95
C GLY A 144 5.93 -1.31 -10.09
N GLY A 145 6.04 0.03 -10.00
CA GLY A 145 5.50 0.97 -10.97
C GLY A 145 3.97 1.07 -10.95
N ARG A 146 3.30 0.53 -9.93
CA ARG A 146 1.83 0.46 -9.87
C ARG A 146 1.17 1.70 -9.26
N GLN A 147 1.94 2.59 -8.66
CA GLN A 147 1.44 3.83 -8.03
C GLN A 147 1.77 5.05 -8.87
N LEU A 148 3.04 5.42 -8.97
CA LEU A 148 3.49 6.49 -9.84
C LEU A 148 4.14 5.89 -11.08
N ASP A 149 3.49 6.07 -12.22
CA ASP A 149 4.05 5.66 -13.52
C ASP A 149 5.22 6.59 -13.91
N GLY A 150 6.20 6.03 -14.61
CA GLY A 150 7.40 6.76 -15.02
C GLY A 150 8.41 7.06 -13.92
N SER A 151 8.22 6.56 -12.68
CA SER A 151 9.22 6.66 -11.64
C SER A 151 10.43 5.75 -11.93
N ARG A 152 11.62 6.14 -11.43
CA ARG A 152 12.84 5.34 -11.58
C ARG A 152 12.70 3.96 -10.93
N SER A 153 13.51 3.01 -11.41
CA SER A 153 13.63 1.71 -10.76
C SER A 153 14.16 1.89 -9.32
N PRO A 154 13.56 1.23 -8.32
CA PRO A 154 14.11 1.21 -6.96
C PRO A 154 15.55 0.69 -6.89
N PHE A 155 15.91 -0.23 -7.80
CA PHE A 155 17.26 -0.78 -7.87
C PHE A 155 18.28 0.30 -8.25
N ASP A 156 18.01 1.08 -9.30
CA ASP A 156 18.90 2.15 -9.75
C ASP A 156 19.04 3.24 -8.68
N LEU A 157 17.95 3.62 -8.04
CA LEU A 157 17.97 4.61 -6.95
C LEU A 157 18.74 4.11 -5.72
N SER A 158 18.59 2.83 -5.39
CA SER A 158 19.29 2.23 -4.25
C SER A 158 20.81 2.30 -4.42
N LEU A 159 21.31 1.89 -5.57
CA LEU A 159 22.75 1.80 -5.81
C LEU A 159 23.42 3.15 -6.02
N ILE A 160 22.79 4.05 -6.78
CA ILE A 160 23.43 5.27 -7.27
C ILE A 160 23.12 6.49 -6.40
N HIS A 161 21.91 6.62 -5.89
CA HIS A 161 21.43 7.86 -5.27
C HIS A 161 21.21 7.81 -3.76
N ILE A 162 20.94 6.66 -3.19
CA ILE A 162 20.61 6.52 -1.77
C ILE A 162 21.70 5.79 -1.00
N SER A 163 22.32 4.75 -1.56
CA SER A 163 23.37 3.99 -0.90
C SER A 163 24.78 4.60 -1.09
N GLU A 164 25.04 5.26 -2.22
CA GLU A 164 26.34 5.86 -2.55
C GLU A 164 26.68 7.15 -1.79
N PRO A 165 25.75 8.05 -1.43
CA PRO A 165 26.08 9.26 -0.67
C PRO A 165 26.71 9.03 0.71
N THR A 166 26.67 7.79 1.20
CA THR A 166 27.28 7.41 2.49
C THR A 166 28.71 6.88 2.34
N ARG A 167 29.19 6.66 1.13
CA ARG A 167 30.63 6.35 0.90
C ARG A 167 31.42 7.64 0.96
N PRO A 168 32.44 7.74 1.84
CA PRO A 168 33.41 8.82 1.74
C PRO A 168 34.03 8.77 0.34
N ALA A 169 34.09 9.91 -0.33
CA ALA A 169 34.90 10.02 -1.54
C ALA A 169 36.32 9.63 -1.18
N LEU A 170 36.77 8.49 -1.72
CA LEU A 170 38.17 8.07 -1.65
C LEU A 170 39.03 8.98 -2.55
#